data_539e9f205bbf915ea49ac55e93eac4a2
#
_entry.id   539e9f205bbf915ea49ac55e93eac4a2
#
_cell.length_a   1.000
_cell.length_b   1.000
_cell.length_c   1.000
_cell.angle_alpha   90.00
_cell.angle_beta   90.00
_cell.angle_gamma   90.00
#
_symmetry.space_group_name_H-M   'P 1'
#
loop_
_entity.id
_entity.type
_entity.pdbx_description
1 polymer ?
#
loop_
_entity_poly.entity_id
_entity_poly.type
_entity_poly.pdbx_seq_one_letter_code
_entity_poly.pdbx_strand_id
1 'polypeptide(L)'
;LTAIWSVDTEAFYSNAKKVKNQQPIMAVVKNNAYHYGLEFAVKQFLRAGINTFSTTSLKEAVRVRELAPDATVFLMNAVYDFDTVRDYHIHMTLPSLNYYYEHKADLRDIHVHLEFENLLHRSGFKTLEEIQQVLQDHQQNKNSERMIISGLWTHFGYADEFGVPEYDEERSAWLNVLHTLLNEGYQFDYIHSQNSASYYREGQVVLPHHTHARVGIALYGSRPYSDLDESTIQQALTVKANVIQIREVQNGDYCGYSWAFETQHDNTKLAVVDVGYGDGILRTRAQHEALINGKRYPLRALMMSHMFVEVDEHVHAQDQVVLYNESMRIDEYTFKGVGANSEQLSAMNHDSLIKEYR
;
A
#
# COMPACT_ATOMS: atom_id res chain seq x y z
N LEU A 1 -16.60 21.34 15.11
CA LEU A 1 -16.74 20.05 14.42
C LEU A 1 -15.43 19.74 13.72
N THR A 2 -14.98 18.50 13.76
CA THR A 2 -13.72 18.08 13.16
C THR A 2 -13.98 16.82 12.34
N ALA A 3 -13.36 16.73 11.17
CA ALA A 3 -13.48 15.57 10.30
C ALA A 3 -12.89 14.31 10.97
N ILE A 4 -13.48 13.17 10.69
CA ILE A 4 -13.18 11.89 11.34
C ILE A 4 -12.65 10.91 10.29
N TRP A 5 -11.52 10.31 10.60
CA TRP A 5 -10.98 9.14 9.96
C TRP A 5 -11.24 7.93 10.86
N SER A 6 -11.98 6.96 10.40
CA SER A 6 -12.32 5.81 11.22
C SER A 6 -12.18 4.49 10.47
N VAL A 7 -11.81 3.43 11.19
CA VAL A 7 -11.70 2.07 10.65
C VAL A 7 -12.60 1.15 11.49
N ASP A 8 -13.45 0.40 10.81
CA ASP A 8 -14.14 -0.75 11.40
C ASP A 8 -13.15 -1.90 11.56
N THR A 9 -12.81 -2.22 12.81
CA THR A 9 -11.78 -3.21 13.15
C THR A 9 -12.16 -4.61 12.69
N GLU A 10 -13.42 -5.02 12.81
CA GLU A 10 -13.87 -6.34 12.38
C GLU A 10 -13.94 -6.45 10.85
N ALA A 11 -14.36 -5.39 10.15
CA ALA A 11 -14.31 -5.34 8.71
C ALA A 11 -12.86 -5.41 8.18
N PHE A 12 -11.93 -4.71 8.81
CA PHE A 12 -10.49 -4.77 8.48
C PHE A 12 -9.92 -6.18 8.66
N TYR A 13 -10.20 -6.80 9.80
CA TYR A 13 -9.81 -8.18 10.08
C TYR A 13 -10.42 -9.18 9.10
N SER A 14 -11.72 -9.06 8.82
CA SER A 14 -12.44 -9.93 7.90
C SER A 14 -11.88 -9.81 6.47
N ASN A 15 -11.55 -8.58 6.03
CA ASN A 15 -10.88 -8.36 4.77
C ASN A 15 -9.51 -9.05 4.73
N ALA A 16 -8.70 -8.91 5.78
CA ALA A 16 -7.39 -9.55 5.85
C ALA A 16 -7.49 -11.09 5.72
N LYS A 17 -8.45 -11.72 6.37
CA LYS A 17 -8.73 -13.16 6.22
C LYS A 17 -9.13 -13.53 4.81
N LYS A 18 -10.02 -12.75 4.20
CA LYS A 18 -10.49 -12.98 2.83
C LYS A 18 -9.38 -12.84 1.80
N VAL A 19 -8.56 -11.79 1.94
CA VAL A 19 -7.38 -11.55 1.08
C VAL A 19 -6.35 -12.67 1.23
N LYS A 20 -6.09 -13.12 2.45
CA LYS A 20 -5.16 -14.22 2.71
C LYS A 20 -5.60 -15.54 2.04
N ASN A 21 -6.90 -15.86 2.02
CA ASN A 21 -7.47 -17.03 1.34
C ASN A 21 -6.70 -18.33 1.60
N GLN A 22 -6.30 -18.60 2.86
CA GLN A 22 -5.47 -19.74 3.27
C GLN A 22 -4.08 -19.83 2.59
N GLN A 23 -3.71 -18.83 1.81
CA GLN A 23 -2.40 -18.76 1.18
C GLN A 23 -1.35 -18.18 2.14
N PRO A 24 -0.08 -18.58 2.01
CA PRO A 24 1.01 -17.92 2.74
C PRO A 24 1.26 -16.54 2.13
N ILE A 25 0.94 -15.49 2.87
CA ILE A 25 1.20 -14.12 2.45
C ILE A 25 2.12 -13.40 3.44
N MET A 26 2.88 -12.47 2.89
CA MET A 26 3.70 -11.50 3.61
C MET A 26 2.96 -10.16 3.58
N ALA A 27 2.51 -9.66 4.73
CA ALA A 27 1.82 -8.38 4.80
C ALA A 27 2.80 -7.22 4.62
N VAL A 28 2.52 -6.34 3.66
CA VAL A 28 3.30 -5.12 3.45
C VAL A 28 2.76 -4.04 4.37
N VAL A 29 3.59 -3.57 5.31
CA VAL A 29 3.20 -2.63 6.37
C VAL A 29 3.98 -1.32 6.34
N LYS A 30 4.57 -0.96 5.21
CA LYS A 30 5.30 0.28 4.99
C LYS A 30 4.44 1.53 5.20
N ASN A 31 5.10 2.68 5.48
CA ASN A 31 4.47 3.98 5.68
C ASN A 31 3.37 3.93 6.74
N ASN A 32 3.73 3.47 7.96
CA ASN A 32 2.82 3.31 9.08
C ASN A 32 1.60 2.46 8.70
N ALA A 33 1.86 1.34 8.00
CA ALA A 33 0.83 0.46 7.47
C ALA A 33 -0.20 1.22 6.61
N TYR A 34 0.29 1.91 5.56
CA TYR A 34 -0.55 2.73 4.67
C TYR A 34 -1.39 3.77 5.44
N HIS A 35 -0.84 4.35 6.50
CA HIS A 35 -1.49 5.25 7.46
C HIS A 35 -2.59 4.65 8.33
N TYR A 36 -2.87 3.36 8.23
CA TYR A 36 -3.82 2.71 9.16
C TYR A 36 -3.29 2.62 10.60
N GLY A 37 -1.97 2.77 10.78
CA GLY A 37 -1.29 2.60 12.06
C GLY A 37 -0.62 1.24 12.16
N LEU A 38 0.72 1.26 12.31
CA LEU A 38 1.54 0.04 12.27
C LEU A 38 1.13 -0.97 13.33
N GLU A 39 0.94 -0.50 14.57
CA GLU A 39 0.53 -1.36 15.69
C GLU A 39 -0.86 -1.97 15.47
N PHE A 40 -1.82 -1.16 15.04
CA PHE A 40 -3.16 -1.64 14.72
C PHE A 40 -3.12 -2.72 13.63
N ALA A 41 -2.46 -2.43 12.50
CA ALA A 41 -2.44 -3.34 11.35
C ALA A 41 -1.71 -4.65 11.69
N VAL A 42 -0.53 -4.60 12.31
CA VAL A 42 0.22 -5.79 12.70
C VAL A 42 -0.63 -6.68 13.63
N LYS A 43 -1.30 -6.10 14.63
CA LYS A 43 -2.19 -6.83 15.54
C LYS A 43 -3.33 -7.53 14.79
N GLN A 44 -4.00 -6.86 13.86
CA GLN A 44 -5.09 -7.47 13.10
C GLN A 44 -4.59 -8.52 12.10
N PHE A 45 -3.43 -8.33 11.49
CA PHE A 45 -2.83 -9.33 10.60
C PHE A 45 -2.37 -10.59 11.36
N LEU A 46 -1.77 -10.45 12.53
CA LEU A 46 -1.46 -11.59 13.42
C LEU A 46 -2.75 -12.36 13.78
N ARG A 47 -3.81 -11.65 14.13
CA ARG A 47 -5.12 -12.24 14.41
C ARG A 47 -5.68 -13.00 13.20
N ALA A 48 -5.42 -12.53 11.99
CA ALA A 48 -5.79 -13.19 10.73
C ALA A 48 -4.86 -14.38 10.36
N GLY A 49 -3.85 -14.68 11.17
CA GLY A 49 -2.89 -15.75 10.92
C GLY A 49 -1.81 -15.37 9.91
N ILE A 50 -1.47 -14.10 9.79
CA ILE A 50 -0.35 -13.60 9.00
C ILE A 50 0.79 -13.30 9.96
N ASN A 51 1.92 -13.99 9.82
CA ASN A 51 3.07 -13.88 10.69
C ASN A 51 4.37 -13.54 9.95
N THR A 52 4.25 -13.07 8.71
CA THR A 52 5.36 -12.61 7.90
C THR A 52 5.04 -11.21 7.40
N PHE A 53 5.94 -10.27 7.65
CA PHE A 53 5.74 -8.85 7.38
C PHE A 53 6.88 -8.31 6.53
N SER A 54 6.58 -7.31 5.69
CA SER A 54 7.58 -6.55 4.96
C SER A 54 7.33 -5.06 5.02
N THR A 55 8.44 -4.32 5.08
CA THR A 55 8.44 -2.84 5.04
C THR A 55 9.64 -2.33 4.25
N THR A 56 9.75 -1.02 4.08
CA THR A 56 10.87 -0.35 3.42
C THR A 56 11.72 0.48 4.36
N SER A 57 11.34 0.60 5.63
CA SER A 57 12.01 1.39 6.66
C SER A 57 12.56 0.48 7.76
N LEU A 58 13.85 0.63 8.08
CA LEU A 58 14.48 -0.10 9.19
C LEU A 58 13.80 0.24 10.52
N LYS A 59 13.44 1.49 10.75
CA LYS A 59 12.70 1.92 11.94
C LYS A 59 11.36 1.17 12.09
N GLU A 60 10.63 1.01 11.01
CA GLU A 60 9.38 0.25 11.02
C GLU A 60 9.62 -1.23 11.20
N ALA A 61 10.66 -1.79 10.57
CA ALA A 61 11.02 -3.20 10.74
C ALA A 61 11.35 -3.54 12.20
N VAL A 62 12.09 -2.68 12.87
CA VAL A 62 12.34 -2.80 14.34
C VAL A 62 11.03 -2.77 15.09
N ARG A 63 10.14 -1.82 14.80
CA ARG A 63 8.85 -1.73 15.48
C ARG A 63 7.97 -2.96 15.23
N VAL A 64 7.96 -3.50 14.02
CA VAL A 64 7.24 -4.76 13.71
C VAL A 64 7.80 -5.90 14.52
N ARG A 65 9.13 -6.03 14.65
CA ARG A 65 9.78 -7.06 15.49
C ARG A 65 9.35 -6.94 16.95
N GLU A 66 9.27 -5.73 17.49
CA GLU A 66 8.80 -5.51 18.88
C GLU A 66 7.33 -5.91 19.06
N LEU A 67 6.47 -5.63 18.06
CA LEU A 67 5.04 -5.97 18.10
C LEU A 67 4.77 -7.46 17.82
N ALA A 68 5.63 -8.12 17.07
CA ALA A 68 5.51 -9.51 16.64
C ALA A 68 6.86 -10.23 16.77
N PRO A 69 7.28 -10.58 18.00
CA PRO A 69 8.62 -11.14 18.27
C PRO A 69 8.95 -12.42 17.49
N ASP A 70 7.94 -13.24 17.22
CA ASP A 70 8.09 -14.54 16.54
C ASP A 70 7.86 -14.47 15.02
N ALA A 71 7.51 -13.29 14.50
CA ALA A 71 7.24 -13.12 13.07
C ALA A 71 8.54 -13.03 12.25
N THR A 72 8.46 -13.38 10.98
CA THR A 72 9.51 -13.00 10.01
C THR A 72 9.28 -11.55 9.58
N VAL A 73 10.33 -10.74 9.66
CA VAL A 73 10.30 -9.33 9.25
C VAL A 73 11.32 -9.14 8.13
N PHE A 74 10.83 -8.77 6.94
CA PHE A 74 11.64 -8.56 5.76
C PHE A 74 11.69 -7.08 5.37
N LEU A 75 12.90 -6.55 5.23
CA LEU A 75 13.16 -5.19 4.78
C LEU A 75 13.44 -5.18 3.28
N MET A 76 12.52 -4.62 2.51
CA MET A 76 12.57 -4.58 1.03
C MET A 76 13.62 -3.62 0.47
N ASN A 77 14.21 -2.77 1.29
CA ASN A 77 15.31 -1.88 0.91
C ASN A 77 16.63 -2.39 1.46
N ALA A 78 17.71 -2.08 0.75
CA ALA A 78 19.05 -2.17 1.31
C ALA A 78 19.23 -1.10 2.39
N VAL A 79 20.00 -1.43 3.43
CA VAL A 79 20.35 -0.53 4.52
C VAL A 79 21.83 -0.72 4.89
N TYR A 80 22.38 0.22 5.65
CA TYR A 80 23.77 0.25 6.04
C TYR A 80 23.98 0.19 7.57
N ASP A 81 22.91 0.12 8.34
CA ASP A 81 22.95 -0.14 9.78
C ASP A 81 22.81 -1.66 10.03
N PHE A 82 23.90 -2.37 9.76
CA PHE A 82 23.95 -3.83 9.84
C PHE A 82 23.81 -4.35 11.28
N ASP A 83 24.25 -3.57 12.26
CA ASP A 83 24.15 -3.95 13.66
C ASP A 83 22.68 -3.99 14.10
N THR A 84 21.91 -2.97 13.79
CA THR A 84 20.46 -2.96 14.05
C THR A 84 19.75 -4.11 13.33
N VAL A 85 20.07 -4.38 12.05
CA VAL A 85 19.49 -5.51 11.29
C VAL A 85 19.76 -6.84 12.00
N ARG A 86 21.00 -7.04 12.46
CA ARG A 86 21.44 -8.26 13.15
C ARG A 86 20.77 -8.41 14.52
N ASP A 87 20.81 -7.35 15.35
CA ASP A 87 20.31 -7.38 16.73
C ASP A 87 18.80 -7.63 16.78
N TYR A 88 18.06 -7.12 15.79
CA TYR A 88 16.61 -7.34 15.69
C TYR A 88 16.22 -8.51 14.79
N HIS A 89 17.18 -9.32 14.32
CA HIS A 89 16.91 -10.47 13.44
C HIS A 89 15.99 -10.12 12.26
N ILE A 90 16.30 -9.02 11.57
CA ILE A 90 15.57 -8.56 10.41
C ILE A 90 16.20 -9.19 9.16
N HIS A 91 15.38 -9.78 8.30
CA HIS A 91 15.80 -10.17 6.96
C HIS A 91 15.89 -8.93 6.09
N MET A 92 16.90 -8.82 5.24
CA MET A 92 17.07 -7.66 4.37
C MET A 92 17.30 -8.05 2.92
N THR A 93 17.03 -7.10 2.03
CA THR A 93 17.34 -7.22 0.62
C THR A 93 18.85 -7.15 0.37
N LEU A 94 19.37 -8.05 -0.47
CA LEU A 94 20.65 -7.91 -1.13
C LEU A 94 20.40 -7.42 -2.56
N PRO A 95 20.68 -6.12 -2.87
CA PRO A 95 20.10 -5.47 -4.04
C PRO A 95 20.97 -5.53 -5.29
N SER A 96 22.26 -5.85 -5.17
CA SER A 96 23.18 -5.83 -6.32
C SER A 96 24.52 -6.51 -6.01
N LEU A 97 25.24 -6.83 -7.08
CA LEU A 97 26.58 -7.39 -7.00
C LEU A 97 27.58 -6.40 -6.35
N ASN A 98 27.48 -5.11 -6.67
CA ASN A 98 28.35 -4.08 -6.08
C ASN A 98 28.13 -3.99 -4.56
N TYR A 99 26.88 -3.90 -4.13
CA TYR A 99 26.54 -3.86 -2.71
C TYR A 99 27.07 -5.10 -1.97
N TYR A 100 26.96 -6.27 -2.58
CA TYR A 100 27.51 -7.50 -2.02
C TYR A 100 29.02 -7.40 -1.77
N TYR A 101 29.81 -7.03 -2.79
CA TYR A 101 31.26 -6.96 -2.64
C TYR A 101 31.74 -5.86 -1.70
N GLU A 102 31.02 -4.74 -1.64
CA GLU A 102 31.33 -3.65 -0.71
C GLU A 102 31.07 -4.02 0.75
N HIS A 103 30.03 -4.83 1.02
CA HIS A 103 29.53 -5.06 2.37
C HIS A 103 29.51 -6.51 2.82
N LYS A 104 30.04 -7.46 2.05
CA LYS A 104 29.95 -8.88 2.40
C LYS A 104 30.53 -9.24 3.78
N ALA A 105 31.49 -8.48 4.27
CA ALA A 105 32.05 -8.65 5.60
C ALA A 105 31.10 -8.17 6.73
N ASP A 106 30.31 -7.12 6.43
CA ASP A 106 29.37 -6.53 7.38
C ASP A 106 28.08 -7.36 7.51
N LEU A 107 27.77 -8.17 6.47
CA LEU A 107 26.55 -9.00 6.39
C LEU A 107 26.61 -10.29 7.24
N ARG A 108 27.65 -10.47 8.06
CA ARG A 108 27.76 -11.65 8.93
C ARG A 108 26.52 -11.85 9.78
N ASP A 109 26.01 -13.09 9.81
CA ASP A 109 24.85 -13.52 10.58
C ASP A 109 23.53 -12.81 10.23
N ILE A 110 23.50 -12.09 9.11
CA ILE A 110 22.28 -11.42 8.59
C ILE A 110 21.61 -12.32 7.55
N HIS A 111 20.31 -12.48 7.68
CA HIS A 111 19.46 -13.12 6.68
C HIS A 111 19.22 -12.19 5.50
N VAL A 112 19.64 -12.61 4.31
CA VAL A 112 19.47 -11.81 3.07
C VAL A 112 18.55 -12.52 2.07
N HIS A 113 17.77 -11.72 1.35
CA HIS A 113 17.03 -12.15 0.17
C HIS A 113 17.62 -11.47 -1.07
N LEU A 114 18.09 -12.28 -2.02
CA LEU A 114 18.62 -11.80 -3.28
C LEU A 114 17.46 -11.21 -4.12
N GLU A 115 17.60 -9.98 -4.58
CA GLU A 115 16.61 -9.31 -5.42
C GLU A 115 17.00 -9.43 -6.90
N PHE A 116 16.15 -10.02 -7.73
CA PHE A 116 16.32 -9.97 -9.18
C PHE A 116 15.65 -8.71 -9.74
N GLU A 117 16.38 -7.89 -10.49
CA GLU A 117 15.85 -6.74 -11.19
C GLU A 117 14.83 -7.19 -12.23
N ASN A 118 13.72 -6.45 -12.34
CA ASN A 118 12.69 -6.69 -13.33
C ASN A 118 12.39 -5.40 -14.09
N LEU A 119 11.39 -5.38 -14.97
CA LEU A 119 11.07 -4.21 -15.84
C LEU A 119 10.79 -2.91 -15.07
N LEU A 120 10.56 -2.99 -13.76
CA LEU A 120 10.47 -1.80 -12.91
C LEU A 120 11.79 -1.02 -12.78
N HIS A 121 12.95 -1.67 -12.98
CA HIS A 121 14.30 -1.08 -12.92
C HIS A 121 14.60 -0.28 -11.64
N ARG A 122 14.01 -0.69 -10.52
CA ARG A 122 14.17 0.02 -9.25
C ARG A 122 15.38 -0.46 -8.46
N SER A 123 15.61 -1.77 -8.42
CA SER A 123 16.63 -2.43 -7.62
C SER A 123 16.78 -3.89 -8.07
N GLY A 124 17.86 -4.54 -7.70
CA GLY A 124 18.08 -5.96 -7.94
C GLY A 124 19.33 -6.27 -8.77
N PHE A 125 19.72 -7.54 -8.76
CA PHE A 125 20.72 -8.07 -9.66
C PHE A 125 20.19 -8.04 -11.09
N LYS A 126 21.00 -7.58 -12.02
CA LYS A 126 20.59 -7.37 -13.41
C LYS A 126 20.47 -8.67 -14.21
N THR A 127 21.26 -9.67 -13.84
CA THR A 127 21.30 -10.94 -14.58
C THR A 127 21.33 -12.13 -13.63
N LEU A 128 20.98 -13.29 -14.17
CA LEU A 128 21.12 -14.57 -13.47
C LEU A 128 22.57 -14.84 -13.07
N GLU A 129 23.53 -14.50 -13.94
CA GLU A 129 24.97 -14.72 -13.71
C GLU A 129 25.47 -13.92 -12.50
N GLU A 130 24.98 -12.71 -12.29
CA GLU A 130 25.32 -11.92 -11.09
C GLU A 130 24.84 -12.62 -9.79
N ILE A 131 23.64 -13.20 -9.81
CA ILE A 131 23.12 -13.99 -8.69
C ILE A 131 23.96 -15.24 -8.48
N GLN A 132 24.25 -15.99 -9.55
CA GLN A 132 25.10 -17.19 -9.50
C GLN A 132 26.49 -16.87 -8.95
N GLN A 133 27.07 -15.73 -9.33
CA GLN A 133 28.37 -15.29 -8.82
C GLN A 133 28.37 -15.10 -7.30
N VAL A 134 27.32 -14.48 -6.74
CA VAL A 134 27.16 -14.33 -5.29
C VAL A 134 26.99 -15.70 -4.62
N LEU A 135 26.16 -16.58 -5.18
CA LEU A 135 25.91 -17.90 -4.63
C LEU A 135 27.17 -18.77 -4.62
N GLN A 136 27.97 -18.73 -5.70
CA GLN A 136 29.22 -19.45 -5.80
C GLN A 136 30.28 -18.90 -4.83
N ASP A 137 30.46 -17.58 -4.75
CA ASP A 137 31.37 -16.95 -3.78
C ASP A 137 30.99 -17.33 -2.34
N HIS A 138 29.71 -17.30 -2.05
CA HIS A 138 29.16 -17.70 -0.75
C HIS A 138 29.43 -19.18 -0.42
N GLN A 139 29.27 -20.10 -1.37
CA GLN A 139 29.57 -21.52 -1.19
C GLN A 139 31.07 -21.80 -1.00
N GLN A 140 31.94 -21.06 -1.68
CA GLN A 140 33.41 -21.22 -1.57
C GLN A 140 33.94 -20.66 -0.26
N ASN A 141 33.27 -19.66 0.32
CA ASN A 141 33.65 -19.07 1.59
C ASN A 141 33.12 -19.92 2.76
N LYS A 142 33.97 -20.85 3.24
CA LYS A 142 33.63 -21.78 4.33
C LYS A 142 33.74 -21.19 5.74
N ASN A 143 34.04 -19.90 5.88
CA ASN A 143 34.10 -19.24 7.17
C ASN A 143 32.72 -19.24 7.84
N SER A 144 32.68 -19.46 9.15
CA SER A 144 31.45 -19.35 9.97
C SER A 144 30.89 -17.91 10.02
N GLU A 145 31.70 -16.94 9.60
CA GLU A 145 31.37 -15.51 9.62
C GLU A 145 30.85 -15.03 8.27
N ARG A 146 29.68 -15.49 7.87
CA ARG A 146 29.06 -15.13 6.59
C ARG A 146 27.58 -14.81 6.74
N MET A 147 27.02 -14.10 5.74
CA MET A 147 25.58 -13.87 5.63
C MET A 147 24.82 -15.20 5.50
N ILE A 148 23.54 -15.18 5.77
CA ILE A 148 22.63 -16.31 5.58
C ILE A 148 21.74 -15.99 4.38
N ILE A 149 21.94 -16.70 3.27
CA ILE A 149 21.10 -16.53 2.08
C ILE A 149 19.79 -17.29 2.33
N SER A 150 18.75 -16.57 2.72
CA SER A 150 17.45 -17.12 3.09
C SER A 150 16.40 -16.97 2.00
N GLY A 151 16.56 -16.03 1.08
CA GLY A 151 15.51 -15.77 0.10
C GLY A 151 15.98 -15.35 -1.28
N LEU A 152 15.04 -15.48 -2.21
CA LEU A 152 15.13 -15.00 -3.58
C LEU A 152 13.82 -14.30 -3.95
N TRP A 153 13.90 -13.11 -4.53
CA TRP A 153 12.70 -12.34 -4.83
C TRP A 153 12.85 -11.39 -6.02
N THR A 154 11.71 -10.95 -6.52
CA THR A 154 11.57 -9.85 -7.46
C THR A 154 10.31 -9.07 -7.17
N HIS A 155 10.07 -7.98 -7.90
CA HIS A 155 8.83 -7.21 -7.82
C HIS A 155 8.26 -6.98 -9.22
N PHE A 156 7.03 -7.43 -9.46
CA PHE A 156 6.32 -7.20 -10.70
C PHE A 156 5.81 -5.75 -10.77
N GLY A 157 6.22 -5.02 -11.81
CA GLY A 157 5.86 -3.62 -11.99
C GLY A 157 4.58 -3.40 -12.80
N TYR A 158 4.16 -4.41 -13.60
CA TYR A 158 3.11 -4.28 -14.61
C TYR A 158 1.92 -5.24 -14.38
N ALA A 159 1.77 -5.78 -13.18
CA ALA A 159 0.72 -6.75 -12.90
C ALA A 159 -0.70 -6.17 -12.91
N ASP A 160 -0.85 -4.87 -12.75
CA ASP A 160 -2.11 -4.11 -12.84
C ASP A 160 -2.39 -3.57 -14.25
N GLU A 161 -1.46 -3.74 -15.20
CA GLU A 161 -1.62 -3.34 -16.58
C GLU A 161 -2.12 -4.53 -17.42
N PHE A 162 -3.22 -4.34 -18.15
CA PHE A 162 -3.84 -5.36 -18.98
C PHE A 162 -3.78 -4.98 -20.47
N GLY A 163 -3.74 -6.00 -21.33
CA GLY A 163 -3.66 -5.79 -22.78
C GLY A 163 -2.28 -5.40 -23.30
N VAL A 164 -1.24 -5.52 -22.46
CA VAL A 164 0.17 -5.24 -22.76
C VAL A 164 1.04 -6.42 -22.35
N PRO A 165 2.19 -6.68 -23.01
CA PRO A 165 2.98 -7.89 -22.80
C PRO A 165 3.88 -7.85 -21.55
N GLU A 166 4.10 -6.67 -20.95
CA GLU A 166 5.14 -6.44 -19.94
C GLU A 166 5.00 -7.36 -18.72
N TYR A 167 3.77 -7.62 -18.25
CA TYR A 167 3.60 -8.53 -17.12
C TYR A 167 4.03 -9.96 -17.47
N ASP A 168 3.67 -10.46 -18.63
CA ASP A 168 4.03 -11.81 -19.05
C ASP A 168 5.54 -11.92 -19.30
N GLU A 169 6.19 -10.85 -19.79
CA GLU A 169 7.64 -10.77 -19.99
C GLU A 169 8.37 -10.81 -18.64
N GLU A 170 8.02 -9.95 -17.69
CA GLU A 170 8.67 -9.92 -16.38
C GLU A 170 8.42 -11.19 -15.57
N ARG A 171 7.22 -11.77 -15.66
CA ARG A 171 6.88 -13.04 -15.04
C ARG A 171 7.72 -14.19 -15.62
N SER A 172 7.85 -14.25 -16.92
CA SER A 172 8.62 -15.28 -17.61
C SER A 172 10.12 -15.17 -17.32
N ALA A 173 10.67 -13.97 -17.34
CA ALA A 173 12.07 -13.72 -16.99
C ALA A 173 12.38 -14.17 -15.56
N TRP A 174 11.53 -13.80 -14.61
CA TRP A 174 11.64 -14.23 -13.21
C TRP A 174 11.57 -15.74 -13.04
N LEU A 175 10.58 -16.39 -13.63
CA LEU A 175 10.42 -17.84 -13.53
C LEU A 175 11.61 -18.61 -14.16
N ASN A 176 12.19 -18.08 -15.24
CA ASN A 176 13.41 -18.64 -15.81
C ASN A 176 14.59 -18.59 -14.84
N VAL A 177 14.81 -17.44 -14.19
CA VAL A 177 15.85 -17.29 -13.15
C VAL A 177 15.61 -18.27 -12.01
N LEU A 178 14.39 -18.31 -11.47
CA LEU A 178 14.03 -19.19 -10.37
C LEU A 178 14.22 -20.66 -10.73
N HIS A 179 13.70 -21.12 -11.86
CA HIS A 179 13.82 -22.53 -12.25
C HIS A 179 15.26 -22.94 -12.54
N THR A 180 16.07 -22.06 -13.13
CA THR A 180 17.49 -22.33 -13.35
C THR A 180 18.21 -22.55 -12.03
N LEU A 181 18.04 -21.66 -11.06
CA LEU A 181 18.68 -21.79 -9.74
C LEU A 181 18.24 -23.04 -8.99
N LEU A 182 16.93 -23.36 -9.02
CA LEU A 182 16.42 -24.59 -8.40
C LEU A 182 16.97 -25.85 -9.06
N ASN A 183 17.10 -25.88 -10.39
CA ASN A 183 17.67 -27.01 -11.14
C ASN A 183 19.17 -27.17 -10.88
N GLU A 184 19.89 -26.07 -10.56
CA GLU A 184 21.29 -26.09 -10.11
C GLU A 184 21.44 -26.58 -8.66
N GLY A 185 20.34 -26.84 -7.96
CA GLY A 185 20.31 -27.38 -6.59
C GLY A 185 20.31 -26.33 -5.48
N TYR A 186 20.17 -25.04 -5.81
CA TYR A 186 20.00 -24.01 -4.79
C TYR A 186 18.62 -24.11 -4.13
N GLN A 187 18.55 -23.82 -2.84
CA GLN A 187 17.34 -23.83 -2.05
C GLN A 187 17.21 -22.53 -1.27
N PHE A 188 15.98 -22.04 -1.15
CA PHE A 188 15.67 -20.80 -0.43
C PHE A 188 14.46 -21.02 0.48
N ASP A 189 14.54 -20.54 1.72
CA ASP A 189 13.43 -20.59 2.67
C ASP A 189 12.29 -19.63 2.26
N TYR A 190 12.64 -18.56 1.54
CA TYR A 190 11.71 -17.54 1.08
C TYR A 190 11.87 -17.29 -0.43
N ILE A 191 10.83 -17.58 -1.19
CA ILE A 191 10.74 -17.26 -2.61
C ILE A 191 9.46 -16.45 -2.82
N HIS A 192 9.58 -15.21 -3.26
CA HIS A 192 8.45 -14.32 -3.37
C HIS A 192 8.61 -13.28 -4.49
N SER A 193 7.56 -13.07 -5.28
CA SER A 193 7.55 -12.11 -6.40
C SER A 193 6.26 -11.31 -6.46
N GLN A 194 5.12 -11.92 -6.11
CA GLN A 194 3.81 -11.35 -6.29
C GLN A 194 3.54 -10.17 -5.35
N ASN A 195 2.94 -9.11 -5.89
CA ASN A 195 2.27 -8.05 -5.17
C ASN A 195 0.75 -8.27 -5.17
N SER A 196 -0.04 -7.33 -4.66
CA SER A 196 -1.52 -7.46 -4.66
C SER A 196 -2.09 -7.69 -6.06
N ALA A 197 -1.61 -6.96 -7.08
CA ALA A 197 -2.12 -7.07 -8.43
C ALA A 197 -1.85 -8.45 -9.04
N SER A 198 -0.60 -8.90 -9.00
CA SER A 198 -0.24 -10.23 -9.52
C SER A 198 -0.88 -11.36 -8.74
N TYR A 199 -1.02 -11.22 -7.41
CA TYR A 199 -1.69 -12.21 -6.57
C TYR A 199 -3.15 -12.44 -7.01
N TYR A 200 -3.90 -11.36 -7.25
CA TYR A 200 -5.27 -11.46 -7.76
C TYR A 200 -5.34 -11.86 -9.23
N ARG A 201 -4.40 -11.40 -10.08
CA ARG A 201 -4.30 -11.79 -11.49
C ARG A 201 -4.06 -13.29 -11.66
N GLU A 202 -3.33 -13.92 -10.75
CA GLU A 202 -3.09 -15.36 -10.69
C GLU A 202 -4.20 -16.15 -9.91
N GLY A 203 -5.36 -15.53 -9.69
CA GLY A 203 -6.49 -16.19 -9.05
C GLY A 203 -6.40 -16.30 -7.53
N GLN A 204 -5.71 -15.38 -6.87
CA GLN A 204 -5.51 -15.34 -5.41
C GLN A 204 -4.77 -16.60 -4.90
N VAL A 205 -3.75 -17.00 -5.65
CA VAL A 205 -2.90 -18.15 -5.36
C VAL A 205 -1.43 -17.76 -5.46
N VAL A 206 -0.62 -18.29 -4.57
CA VAL A 206 0.84 -18.14 -4.62
C VAL A 206 1.39 -18.96 -5.78
N LEU A 207 2.27 -18.37 -6.59
CA LEU A 207 2.85 -19.02 -7.77
C LEU A 207 3.60 -20.33 -7.40
N PRO A 208 3.70 -21.29 -8.32
CA PRO A 208 4.48 -22.51 -8.10
C PRO A 208 5.91 -22.21 -7.64
N HIS A 209 6.40 -23.03 -6.71
CA HIS A 209 7.72 -22.89 -6.07
C HIS A 209 7.91 -21.63 -5.22
N HIS A 210 6.93 -20.74 -5.11
CA HIS A 210 6.97 -19.60 -4.21
C HIS A 210 6.50 -19.98 -2.81
N THR A 211 7.02 -19.29 -1.83
CA THR A 211 6.65 -19.50 -0.41
C THR A 211 5.65 -18.47 0.07
N HIS A 212 5.66 -17.27 -0.50
CA HIS A 212 4.79 -16.16 -0.09
C HIS A 212 4.42 -15.26 -1.27
N ALA A 213 3.24 -14.64 -1.21
CA ALA A 213 2.93 -13.40 -1.93
C ALA A 213 3.06 -12.20 -0.99
N ARG A 214 3.64 -11.09 -1.46
CA ARG A 214 3.70 -9.83 -0.69
C ARG A 214 2.49 -8.97 -1.01
N VAL A 215 1.54 -8.94 -0.10
CA VAL A 215 0.26 -8.26 -0.31
C VAL A 215 0.22 -6.98 0.52
N GLY A 216 -0.03 -5.86 -0.15
CA GLY A 216 -0.17 -4.54 0.47
C GLY A 216 -1.59 -4.02 0.30
N ILE A 217 -1.82 -3.25 -0.75
CA ILE A 217 -3.02 -2.43 -0.92
C ILE A 217 -4.35 -3.21 -0.75
N ALA A 218 -4.40 -4.48 -1.15
CA ALA A 218 -5.58 -5.32 -0.96
C ALA A 218 -5.92 -5.58 0.51
N LEU A 219 -4.89 -5.72 1.39
CA LEU A 219 -5.10 -5.86 2.83
C LEU A 219 -5.71 -4.59 3.47
N TYR A 220 -5.53 -3.45 2.82
CA TYR A 220 -6.05 -2.15 3.26
C TYR A 220 -7.37 -1.77 2.56
N GLY A 221 -8.02 -2.73 1.92
CA GLY A 221 -9.38 -2.57 1.42
C GLY A 221 -9.50 -1.96 0.03
N SER A 222 -8.42 -1.87 -0.75
CA SER A 222 -8.46 -1.33 -2.10
C SER A 222 -8.14 -2.38 -3.16
N ARG A 223 -8.89 -2.37 -4.26
CA ARG A 223 -8.63 -3.19 -5.42
C ARG A 223 -7.35 -2.73 -6.13
N PRO A 224 -6.49 -3.64 -6.52
CA PRO A 224 -5.27 -3.29 -7.24
C PRO A 224 -5.50 -2.86 -8.70
N TYR A 225 -6.65 -3.21 -9.30
CA TYR A 225 -7.05 -2.83 -10.66
C TYR A 225 -8.57 -2.79 -10.80
N SER A 226 -9.07 -2.06 -11.81
CA SER A 226 -10.50 -1.73 -11.97
C SER A 226 -11.40 -2.92 -12.25
N ASP A 227 -10.90 -3.89 -12.99
CA ASP A 227 -11.69 -5.05 -13.45
C ASP A 227 -11.92 -6.10 -12.36
N LEU A 228 -11.27 -5.97 -11.21
CA LEU A 228 -11.54 -6.83 -10.07
C LEU A 228 -12.90 -6.46 -9.45
N ASP A 229 -13.74 -7.47 -9.22
CA ASP A 229 -15.06 -7.28 -8.61
C ASP A 229 -14.96 -6.62 -7.23
N GLU A 230 -15.79 -5.62 -6.99
CA GLU A 230 -15.80 -4.84 -5.74
C GLU A 230 -16.04 -5.69 -4.50
N SER A 231 -16.83 -6.75 -4.63
CA SER A 231 -17.12 -7.67 -3.51
C SER A 231 -15.90 -8.48 -3.06
N THR A 232 -14.83 -8.49 -3.87
CA THR A 232 -13.63 -9.30 -3.61
C THR A 232 -12.82 -8.74 -2.45
N ILE A 233 -12.77 -7.42 -2.29
CA ILE A 233 -11.98 -6.71 -1.28
C ILE A 233 -12.88 -5.73 -0.53
N GLN A 234 -12.92 -5.85 0.79
CA GLN A 234 -13.75 -5.01 1.65
C GLN A 234 -12.97 -3.77 2.13
N GLN A 235 -13.53 -2.58 1.92
CA GLN A 235 -13.01 -1.36 2.52
C GLN A 235 -13.57 -1.17 3.93
N ALA A 236 -12.69 -1.07 4.93
CA ALA A 236 -13.04 -0.82 6.32
C ALA A 236 -12.94 0.66 6.72
N LEU A 237 -12.34 1.48 5.86
CA LEU A 237 -12.09 2.91 6.09
C LEU A 237 -13.34 3.73 5.81
N THR A 238 -13.62 4.67 6.73
CA THR A 238 -14.57 5.77 6.54
C THR A 238 -13.90 7.11 6.85
N VAL A 239 -14.03 8.07 5.94
CA VAL A 239 -13.64 9.47 6.16
C VAL A 239 -14.86 10.34 5.98
N LYS A 240 -15.21 11.10 7.02
CA LYS A 240 -16.39 11.95 7.05
C LYS A 240 -16.13 13.28 7.74
N ALA A 241 -16.88 14.27 7.29
CA ALA A 241 -16.83 15.65 7.77
C ALA A 241 -18.25 16.16 8.01
N ASN A 242 -18.40 17.44 8.27
CA ASN A 242 -19.70 18.03 8.59
C ASN A 242 -19.95 19.29 7.74
N VAL A 243 -21.20 19.51 7.38
CA VAL A 243 -21.66 20.79 6.85
C VAL A 243 -21.68 21.80 7.98
N ILE A 244 -20.83 22.84 7.90
CA ILE A 244 -20.79 23.90 8.93
C ILE A 244 -21.77 25.03 8.65
N GLN A 245 -22.06 25.29 7.38
CA GLN A 245 -23.10 26.24 6.95
C GLN A 245 -23.51 26.00 5.50
N ILE A 246 -24.68 26.50 5.13
CA ILE A 246 -25.13 26.60 3.73
C ILE A 246 -24.99 28.07 3.28
N ARG A 247 -24.41 28.26 2.09
CA ARG A 247 -24.32 29.55 1.41
C ARG A 247 -25.17 29.53 0.17
N GLU A 248 -25.88 30.61 -0.09
CA GLU A 248 -26.57 30.84 -1.34
C GLU A 248 -25.80 31.87 -2.16
N VAL A 249 -25.54 31.57 -3.41
CA VAL A 249 -24.76 32.37 -4.34
C VAL A 249 -25.54 32.54 -5.65
N GLN A 250 -25.20 33.62 -6.39
CA GLN A 250 -25.92 33.97 -7.60
C GLN A 250 -25.16 33.55 -8.85
N ASN A 251 -25.84 33.50 -9.99
CA ASN A 251 -25.24 33.22 -11.27
C ASN A 251 -24.06 34.17 -11.55
N GLY A 252 -22.93 33.60 -11.93
CA GLY A 252 -21.68 34.34 -12.19
C GLY A 252 -20.82 34.64 -10.97
N ASP A 253 -21.24 34.24 -9.75
CA ASP A 253 -20.37 34.34 -8.58
C ASP A 253 -19.21 33.35 -8.68
N TYR A 254 -18.02 33.81 -8.33
CA TYR A 254 -16.82 32.98 -8.22
C TYR A 254 -16.62 32.48 -6.79
N CYS A 255 -16.47 31.19 -6.62
CA CYS A 255 -16.35 30.54 -5.33
C CYS A 255 -15.00 29.79 -5.21
N GLY A 256 -14.37 29.91 -4.04
CA GLY A 256 -13.06 29.31 -3.76
C GLY A 256 -11.90 30.14 -4.31
N TYR A 257 -10.67 29.74 -3.91
CA TYR A 257 -9.43 30.39 -4.36
C TYR A 257 -9.21 30.16 -5.86
N SER A 258 -8.59 31.15 -6.51
CA SER A 258 -8.24 31.12 -7.93
C SER A 258 -9.44 30.85 -8.84
N TRP A 259 -10.58 31.39 -8.47
CA TRP A 259 -11.84 31.21 -9.22
C TRP A 259 -12.17 29.74 -9.48
N ALA A 260 -12.02 28.89 -8.45
CA ALA A 260 -12.13 27.44 -8.54
C ALA A 260 -13.46 26.98 -9.16
N PHE A 261 -14.55 27.72 -8.92
CA PHE A 261 -15.87 27.42 -9.41
C PHE A 261 -16.65 28.72 -9.70
N GLU A 262 -17.23 28.83 -10.89
CA GLU A 262 -18.18 29.87 -11.26
C GLU A 262 -19.61 29.28 -11.29
N THR A 263 -20.51 29.89 -10.52
CA THR A 263 -21.89 29.43 -10.43
C THR A 263 -22.64 29.74 -11.74
N GLN A 264 -23.47 28.80 -12.19
CA GLN A 264 -24.17 28.89 -13.47
C GLN A 264 -25.67 29.21 -13.28
N HIS A 265 -26.15 29.26 -12.04
CA HIS A 265 -27.57 29.46 -11.73
C HIS A 265 -27.72 30.37 -10.51
N ASP A 266 -28.81 31.16 -10.50
CA ASP A 266 -29.22 31.92 -9.34
C ASP A 266 -29.63 30.98 -8.19
N ASN A 267 -29.45 31.45 -6.96
CA ASN A 267 -29.78 30.71 -5.74
C ASN A 267 -29.11 29.35 -5.61
N THR A 268 -27.91 29.19 -6.22
CA THR A 268 -27.10 27.99 -6.06
C THR A 268 -26.69 27.83 -4.62
N LYS A 269 -26.96 26.66 -4.01
CA LYS A 269 -26.61 26.35 -2.64
C LYS A 269 -25.27 25.64 -2.56
N LEU A 270 -24.38 26.18 -1.76
CA LEU A 270 -23.07 25.58 -1.45
C LEU A 270 -23.01 25.22 0.02
N ALA A 271 -22.81 23.94 0.31
CA ALA A 271 -22.43 23.47 1.63
C ALA A 271 -20.95 23.76 1.86
N VAL A 272 -20.64 24.49 2.94
CA VAL A 272 -19.27 24.66 3.43
C VAL A 272 -18.98 23.51 4.38
N VAL A 273 -17.96 22.71 4.08
CA VAL A 273 -17.62 21.49 4.81
C VAL A 273 -16.28 21.66 5.52
N ASP A 274 -16.18 21.15 6.76
CA ASP A 274 -15.03 21.31 7.66
C ASP A 274 -13.85 20.35 7.38
N VAL A 275 -13.50 20.18 6.11
CA VAL A 275 -12.35 19.35 5.69
C VAL A 275 -11.76 19.91 4.40
N GLY A 276 -10.45 19.80 4.26
CA GLY A 276 -9.73 20.32 3.09
C GLY A 276 -8.46 19.54 2.74
N TYR A 277 -7.63 20.11 1.87
CA TYR A 277 -6.38 19.46 1.47
C TYR A 277 -5.33 19.44 2.60
N GLY A 278 -5.43 20.31 3.60
CA GLY A 278 -4.60 20.26 4.80
C GLY A 278 -4.87 19.03 5.67
N ASP A 279 -6.07 18.46 5.56
CA ASP A 279 -6.47 17.21 6.20
C ASP A 279 -6.05 15.98 5.36
N GLY A 280 -5.40 16.21 4.21
CA GLY A 280 -4.88 15.17 3.34
C GLY A 280 -5.84 14.70 2.26
N ILE A 281 -6.92 15.44 2.02
CA ILE A 281 -7.77 15.18 0.85
C ILE A 281 -7.07 15.73 -0.39
N LEU A 282 -6.75 14.88 -1.36
CA LEU A 282 -6.03 15.29 -2.56
C LEU A 282 -6.83 16.32 -3.36
N ARG A 283 -6.15 17.34 -3.90
CA ARG A 283 -6.80 18.44 -4.63
C ARG A 283 -7.57 17.96 -5.87
N THR A 284 -7.11 16.90 -6.50
CA THR A 284 -7.79 16.21 -7.61
C THR A 284 -9.17 15.69 -7.23
N ARG A 285 -9.44 15.48 -5.94
CA ARG A 285 -10.75 15.06 -5.42
C ARG A 285 -11.84 16.11 -5.63
N ALA A 286 -11.46 17.38 -5.83
CA ALA A 286 -12.40 18.49 -6.08
C ALA A 286 -13.18 18.39 -7.42
N GLN A 287 -12.82 17.47 -8.30
CA GLN A 287 -13.53 17.25 -9.57
C GLN A 287 -14.59 16.14 -9.48
N HIS A 288 -14.82 15.61 -8.29
CA HIS A 288 -15.69 14.47 -8.04
C HIS A 288 -16.80 14.84 -7.05
N GLU A 289 -17.32 13.86 -6.33
CA GLU A 289 -18.49 14.04 -5.46
C GLU A 289 -18.21 13.69 -3.99
N ALA A 290 -19.08 14.17 -3.11
CA ALA A 290 -19.24 13.74 -1.73
C ALA A 290 -20.66 13.17 -1.51
N LEU A 291 -20.82 12.31 -0.53
CA LEU A 291 -22.11 11.70 -0.19
C LEU A 291 -22.71 12.41 1.04
N ILE A 292 -23.93 12.95 0.89
CA ILE A 292 -24.67 13.58 1.99
C ILE A 292 -26.09 13.03 1.97
N ASN A 293 -26.59 12.55 3.10
CA ASN A 293 -27.94 12.00 3.23
C ASN A 293 -28.29 10.94 2.16
N GLY A 294 -27.30 10.10 1.78
CA GLY A 294 -27.49 9.03 0.80
C GLY A 294 -27.45 9.47 -0.67
N LYS A 295 -27.22 10.75 -0.96
CA LYS A 295 -27.11 11.29 -2.32
C LYS A 295 -25.70 11.83 -2.57
N ARG A 296 -25.16 11.56 -3.77
CA ARG A 296 -23.87 12.11 -4.22
C ARG A 296 -24.08 13.53 -4.76
N TYR A 297 -23.27 14.48 -4.28
CA TYR A 297 -23.27 15.87 -4.66
C TYR A 297 -21.88 16.30 -5.17
N PRO A 298 -21.80 17.15 -6.20
CA PRO A 298 -20.53 17.55 -6.78
C PRO A 298 -19.72 18.45 -5.85
N LEU A 299 -18.44 18.12 -5.67
CA LEU A 299 -17.43 18.99 -5.09
C LEU A 299 -17.10 20.11 -6.06
N ARG A 300 -17.01 21.35 -5.60
CA ARG A 300 -16.76 22.52 -6.45
C ARG A 300 -15.44 23.21 -6.15
N ALA A 301 -15.01 23.21 -4.90
CA ALA A 301 -13.72 23.77 -4.53
C ALA A 301 -13.16 23.04 -3.30
N LEU A 302 -11.83 22.92 -3.27
CA LEU A 302 -11.10 22.35 -2.16
C LEU A 302 -10.02 23.35 -1.69
N MET A 303 -10.16 23.79 -0.45
CA MET A 303 -9.27 24.73 0.22
C MET A 303 -8.47 23.99 1.30
N MET A 304 -7.63 24.70 2.05
CA MET A 304 -6.80 24.07 3.07
C MET A 304 -7.63 23.35 4.14
N SER A 305 -8.66 23.99 4.68
CA SER A 305 -9.46 23.45 5.80
C SER A 305 -10.96 23.38 5.50
N HIS A 306 -11.37 23.65 4.28
CA HIS A 306 -12.74 23.66 3.84
C HIS A 306 -12.88 23.10 2.43
N MET A 307 -14.08 22.61 2.13
CA MET A 307 -14.51 22.36 0.74
C MET A 307 -15.91 22.93 0.51
N PHE A 308 -16.22 23.19 -0.74
CA PHE A 308 -17.56 23.51 -1.20
C PHE A 308 -18.17 22.34 -1.93
N VAL A 309 -19.38 21.97 -1.52
CA VAL A 309 -20.22 20.96 -2.18
C VAL A 309 -21.48 21.67 -2.66
N GLU A 310 -21.79 21.57 -3.93
CA GLU A 310 -23.05 22.10 -4.46
C GLU A 310 -24.19 21.15 -4.09
N VAL A 311 -25.21 21.69 -3.42
CA VAL A 311 -26.27 20.89 -2.80
C VAL A 311 -27.66 21.43 -3.13
N ASP A 312 -28.68 20.64 -2.84
CA ASP A 312 -30.08 21.03 -2.93
C ASP A 312 -30.67 21.44 -1.55
N GLU A 313 -31.98 21.62 -1.50
CA GLU A 313 -32.75 22.04 -0.31
C GLU A 313 -32.80 20.99 0.80
N HIS A 314 -32.38 19.75 0.53
CA HIS A 314 -32.44 18.64 1.50
C HIS A 314 -31.15 18.54 2.36
N VAL A 315 -30.18 19.39 2.10
CA VAL A 315 -28.91 19.43 2.86
C VAL A 315 -28.91 20.63 3.80
N HIS A 316 -28.59 20.42 5.06
CA HIS A 316 -28.64 21.41 6.13
C HIS A 316 -27.27 21.48 6.87
N ALA A 317 -27.09 22.54 7.63
CA ALA A 317 -25.95 22.64 8.56
C ALA A 317 -26.03 21.48 9.58
N GLN A 318 -24.86 20.95 9.91
CA GLN A 318 -24.60 19.76 10.74
C GLN A 318 -24.87 18.41 10.06
N ASP A 319 -25.33 18.38 8.81
CA ASP A 319 -25.39 17.13 8.06
C ASP A 319 -24.01 16.54 7.87
N GLN A 320 -23.94 15.21 7.90
CA GLN A 320 -22.69 14.48 7.74
C GLN A 320 -22.34 14.32 6.26
N VAL A 321 -21.11 14.63 5.93
CA VAL A 321 -20.52 14.51 4.59
C VAL A 321 -19.57 13.33 4.58
N VAL A 322 -19.82 12.33 3.76
CA VAL A 322 -18.95 11.18 3.58
C VAL A 322 -18.08 11.38 2.36
N LEU A 323 -16.77 11.31 2.55
CA LEU A 323 -15.76 11.37 1.49
C LEU A 323 -15.33 9.98 1.03
N TYR A 324 -15.18 9.07 2.00
CA TYR A 324 -14.84 7.68 1.75
C TYR A 324 -15.62 6.78 2.71
N ASN A 325 -16.16 5.69 2.20
CA ASN A 325 -16.72 4.56 2.93
C ASN A 325 -16.83 3.34 1.99
N GLU A 326 -17.61 2.34 2.35
CA GLU A 326 -17.84 1.15 1.54
C GLU A 326 -18.49 1.42 0.16
N SER A 327 -19.27 2.50 0.03
CA SER A 327 -19.92 2.94 -1.22
C SER A 327 -19.23 4.10 -1.92
N MET A 328 -18.22 4.69 -1.27
CA MET A 328 -17.38 5.78 -1.76
C MET A 328 -15.91 5.34 -1.61
N ARG A 329 -15.49 4.37 -2.41
CA ARG A 329 -14.23 3.65 -2.19
C ARG A 329 -13.01 4.45 -2.62
N ILE A 330 -11.90 4.27 -1.91
CA ILE A 330 -10.59 4.81 -2.29
C ILE A 330 -10.22 4.36 -3.72
N ASP A 331 -10.42 3.08 -4.04
CA ASP A 331 -10.09 2.54 -5.36
C ASP A 331 -11.00 3.08 -6.47
N GLU A 332 -12.27 3.38 -6.21
CA GLU A 332 -13.14 4.07 -7.16
C GLU A 332 -12.51 5.39 -7.62
N TYR A 333 -12.00 6.18 -6.68
CA TYR A 333 -11.39 7.48 -6.99
C TYR A 333 -9.99 7.35 -7.60
N THR A 334 -9.26 6.28 -7.30
CA THR A 334 -8.03 5.93 -8.03
C THR A 334 -8.33 5.73 -9.51
N PHE A 335 -9.33 4.93 -9.83
CA PHE A 335 -9.72 4.65 -11.22
C PHE A 335 -10.35 5.84 -11.94
N LYS A 336 -10.83 6.83 -11.20
CA LYS A 336 -11.27 8.13 -11.70
C LYS A 336 -10.15 9.18 -11.81
N GLY A 337 -8.90 8.82 -11.54
CA GLY A 337 -7.72 9.69 -11.72
C GLY A 337 -7.42 10.62 -10.55
N VAL A 338 -7.95 10.38 -9.36
CA VAL A 338 -7.66 11.21 -8.17
C VAL A 338 -6.21 11.04 -7.71
N GLY A 339 -5.69 9.83 -7.76
CA GLY A 339 -4.35 9.45 -7.32
C GLY A 339 -4.29 7.96 -7.03
N ALA A 340 -3.10 7.41 -6.84
CA ALA A 340 -2.96 6.01 -6.46
C ALA A 340 -3.68 5.72 -5.13
N ASN A 341 -4.15 4.49 -4.94
CA ASN A 341 -4.76 4.05 -3.67
C ASN A 341 -3.87 4.41 -2.46
N SER A 342 -2.59 4.07 -2.55
CA SER A 342 -1.62 4.33 -1.49
C SER A 342 -1.34 5.82 -1.28
N GLU A 343 -1.39 6.64 -2.33
CA GLU A 343 -1.24 8.09 -2.25
C GLU A 343 -2.41 8.70 -1.48
N GLN A 344 -3.65 8.36 -1.84
CA GLN A 344 -4.84 8.86 -1.14
C GLN A 344 -4.82 8.47 0.34
N LEU A 345 -4.43 7.24 0.68
CA LEU A 345 -4.35 6.75 2.07
C LEU A 345 -3.25 7.47 2.85
N SER A 346 -2.03 7.56 2.29
CA SER A 346 -0.88 8.13 3.01
C SER A 346 -0.88 9.65 3.09
N ALA A 347 -1.69 10.34 2.28
CA ALA A 347 -1.86 11.78 2.36
C ALA A 347 -2.69 12.23 3.57
N MET A 348 -3.56 11.37 4.12
CA MET A 348 -4.48 11.74 5.21
C MET A 348 -3.72 12.16 6.46
N ASN A 349 -4.03 13.33 6.98
CA ASN A 349 -3.33 13.97 8.09
C ASN A 349 -3.98 13.61 9.42
N HIS A 350 -3.40 12.67 10.14
CA HIS A 350 -3.91 12.22 11.44
C HIS A 350 -3.67 13.23 12.58
N ASP A 351 -2.93 14.31 12.35
CA ASP A 351 -2.77 15.39 13.33
C ASP A 351 -3.97 16.36 13.28
N SER A 352 -4.67 16.44 12.15
CA SER A 352 -5.86 17.29 11.98
C SER A 352 -7.18 16.50 12.02
N LEU A 353 -7.18 15.26 11.56
CA LEU A 353 -8.35 14.37 11.61
C LEU A 353 -8.48 13.68 12.97
N ILE A 354 -9.69 13.50 13.46
CA ILE A 354 -9.95 12.59 14.58
C ILE A 354 -9.78 11.16 14.07
N LYS A 355 -8.86 10.41 14.69
CA LYS A 355 -8.58 9.02 14.33
C LYS A 355 -9.30 8.06 15.29
N GLU A 356 -10.08 7.13 14.74
CA GLU A 356 -10.86 6.17 15.51
C GLU A 356 -10.74 4.76 14.95
N TYR A 357 -10.59 3.77 15.85
CA TYR A 357 -10.79 2.36 15.57
C TYR A 357 -12.07 1.90 16.29
N ARG A 358 -13.02 1.39 15.55
CA ARG A 358 -14.35 1.00 16.04
C ARG A 358 -14.54 -0.49 16.05
#